data_5d6829c00c2d1a5717f0f6f5310fc6ef
#
_entry.id   5d6829c00c2d1a5717f0f6f5310fc6ef
#
_cell.length_a   1.000
_cell.length_b   1.000
_cell.length_c   1.000
_cell.angle_alpha   90.00
_cell.angle_beta   90.00
_cell.angle_gamma   90.00
#
_symmetry.space_group_name_H-M   'P 1'
#
loop_
_entity.id
_entity.type
_entity.pdbx_description
1 polymer ?
#
loop_
_entity_poly.entity_id
_entity_poly.type
_entity_poly.pdbx_seq_one_letter_code
_entity_poly.pdbx_strand_id
1 'polypeptide(L)'
;MSEISTGEPNFRYTAQLAGEIENKWQDLWDERGTFFADNPEGDLAGDLATRDPFFLLDMFPYPSGKGLHVGHPLGYIATDTVARFHRMRGENVLYTMGYDAFGLPAEQFAVQTGQHPRVTTEENIANMRRQLRRLGLSHDRRRSFATTDVDYVHWTQWIFLQVFNSWFDPQAPRRDGRGLGAACPISELVAQFESGERELPEEFSARSWNELSPRERARVIDSYRLAYISEAPVNWCPGLGTVLANEEVTAEGRSERGNYPVFKRSLRQWMMRITAYGDRLSE
;
A
#
# COMPACT_ATOMS: atom_id res chain seq x y z
N MET A 1 44.36 -54.79 -6.41
CA MET A 1 43.60 -53.99 -5.44
C MET A 1 42.60 -53.17 -6.23
N SER A 2 41.38 -53.63 -6.30
CA SER A 2 40.30 -52.94 -7.01
C SER A 2 39.81 -51.74 -6.13
N GLU A 3 39.84 -50.55 -6.71
CA GLU A 3 39.25 -49.37 -6.12
C GLU A 3 37.74 -49.62 -5.86
N ILE A 4 37.36 -49.62 -4.60
CA ILE A 4 35.98 -49.64 -4.20
C ILE A 4 35.44 -48.22 -4.48
N SER A 5 34.70 -48.08 -5.58
CA SER A 5 33.91 -46.88 -5.87
C SER A 5 32.94 -46.68 -4.71
N THR A 6 33.21 -45.70 -3.87
CA THR A 6 32.24 -45.19 -2.88
C THR A 6 31.21 -44.36 -3.59
N GLY A 7 30.38 -45.00 -4.45
CA GLY A 7 29.22 -44.37 -5.03
C GLY A 7 28.28 -43.98 -3.90
N GLU A 8 27.98 -42.69 -3.76
CA GLU A 8 26.90 -42.25 -2.88
C GLU A 8 25.63 -43.02 -3.27
N PRO A 9 24.85 -43.49 -2.27
CA PRO A 9 23.67 -44.26 -2.57
C PRO A 9 22.70 -43.40 -3.41
N ASN A 10 22.22 -43.91 -4.54
CA ASN A 10 21.36 -43.28 -5.53
C ASN A 10 20.03 -42.71 -4.96
N PHE A 11 19.78 -42.89 -3.67
CA PHE A 11 18.54 -42.51 -2.98
C PHE A 11 18.74 -41.42 -1.94
N ARG A 12 19.91 -40.78 -1.86
CA ARG A 12 20.14 -39.70 -0.92
C ARG A 12 19.52 -38.39 -1.43
N TYR A 13 18.60 -37.79 -0.64
CA TYR A 13 18.06 -36.48 -0.92
C TYR A 13 19.13 -35.39 -0.69
N THR A 14 19.65 -34.83 -1.76
CA THR A 14 20.70 -33.81 -1.74
C THR A 14 20.09 -32.43 -2.00
N ALA A 15 20.78 -31.35 -1.61
CA ALA A 15 20.34 -29.97 -1.91
C ALA A 15 20.21 -29.73 -3.43
N GLN A 16 21.05 -30.35 -4.25
CA GLN A 16 20.95 -30.27 -5.71
C GLN A 16 19.67 -30.95 -6.21
N LEU A 17 19.39 -32.17 -5.80
CA LEU A 17 18.19 -32.92 -6.18
C LEU A 17 16.93 -32.18 -5.70
N ALA A 18 16.97 -31.64 -4.48
CA ALA A 18 15.88 -30.78 -3.96
C ALA A 18 15.60 -29.60 -4.89
N GLY A 19 16.65 -28.86 -5.27
CA GLY A 19 16.54 -27.72 -6.17
C GLY A 19 15.98 -28.07 -7.55
N GLU A 20 16.38 -29.22 -8.12
CA GLU A 20 15.86 -29.72 -9.40
C GLU A 20 14.37 -30.05 -9.31
N ILE A 21 13.95 -30.76 -8.26
CA ILE A 21 12.54 -31.12 -8.02
C ILE A 21 11.69 -29.86 -7.80
N GLU A 22 12.14 -28.94 -6.95
CA GLU A 22 11.43 -27.71 -6.64
C GLU A 22 11.22 -26.83 -7.88
N ASN A 23 12.27 -26.62 -8.68
CA ASN A 23 12.19 -25.84 -9.91
C ASN A 23 11.21 -26.47 -10.91
N LYS A 24 11.30 -27.80 -11.11
CA LYS A 24 10.38 -28.55 -12.00
C LYS A 24 8.93 -28.34 -11.60
N TRP A 25 8.60 -28.43 -10.31
CA TRP A 25 7.23 -28.28 -9.86
C TRP A 25 6.76 -26.83 -9.92
N GLN A 26 7.62 -25.86 -9.63
CA GLN A 26 7.29 -24.44 -9.75
C GLN A 26 7.01 -24.06 -11.21
N ASP A 27 7.81 -24.55 -12.17
CA ASP A 27 7.55 -24.34 -13.59
C ASP A 27 6.21 -24.95 -14.01
N LEU A 28 5.93 -26.19 -13.58
CA LEU A 28 4.68 -26.86 -13.88
C LEU A 28 3.44 -26.16 -13.27
N TRP A 29 3.56 -25.62 -12.05
CA TRP A 29 2.49 -24.84 -11.42
C TRP A 29 2.21 -23.56 -12.19
N ASP A 30 3.24 -22.89 -12.70
CA ASP A 30 3.10 -21.70 -13.52
C ASP A 30 2.44 -22.01 -14.87
N GLU A 31 2.90 -23.06 -15.56
CA GLU A 31 2.34 -23.49 -16.85
C GLU A 31 0.85 -23.87 -16.74
N ARG A 32 0.48 -24.53 -15.65
CA ARG A 32 -0.91 -24.99 -15.41
C ARG A 32 -1.80 -23.93 -14.77
N GLY A 33 -1.28 -22.79 -14.37
CA GLY A 33 -2.05 -21.80 -13.62
C GLY A 33 -2.58 -22.34 -12.29
N THR A 34 -1.83 -23.25 -11.62
CA THR A 34 -2.29 -23.99 -10.43
C THR A 34 -2.80 -23.09 -9.30
N PHE A 35 -2.25 -21.89 -9.20
CA PHE A 35 -2.56 -20.93 -8.14
C PHE A 35 -3.35 -19.71 -8.62
N PHE A 36 -3.89 -19.76 -9.83
CA PHE A 36 -4.70 -18.69 -10.37
C PHE A 36 -6.02 -18.55 -9.62
N ALA A 37 -6.46 -17.32 -9.46
CA ALA A 37 -7.81 -16.97 -9.03
C ALA A 37 -8.54 -16.30 -10.20
N ASP A 38 -9.71 -16.78 -10.54
CA ASP A 38 -10.44 -16.27 -11.69
C ASP A 38 -11.47 -15.21 -11.28
N ASN A 39 -11.62 -14.22 -12.16
CA ASN A 39 -12.69 -13.22 -12.07
C ASN A 39 -13.95 -13.73 -12.77
N PRO A 40 -15.14 -13.21 -12.39
CA PRO A 40 -16.36 -13.46 -13.16
C PRO A 40 -16.30 -12.91 -14.58
N GLU A 41 -15.59 -11.79 -14.79
CA GLU A 41 -15.51 -11.06 -16.05
C GLU A 41 -14.11 -10.47 -16.27
N GLY A 42 -13.84 -10.03 -17.50
CA GLY A 42 -12.60 -9.37 -17.90
C GLY A 42 -11.45 -10.32 -18.26
N ASP A 43 -10.23 -9.78 -18.36
CA ASP A 43 -9.04 -10.50 -18.86
C ASP A 43 -8.62 -11.71 -18.00
N LEU A 44 -9.02 -11.71 -16.74
CA LEU A 44 -8.74 -12.80 -15.81
C LEU A 44 -9.98 -13.64 -15.49
N ALA A 45 -11.00 -13.60 -16.35
CA ALA A 45 -12.19 -14.44 -16.22
C ALA A 45 -11.85 -15.91 -16.41
N GLY A 46 -12.54 -16.79 -15.67
CA GLY A 46 -12.37 -18.24 -15.80
C GLY A 46 -13.32 -19.04 -14.92
N ASP A 47 -13.24 -20.36 -15.05
CA ASP A 47 -14.19 -21.32 -14.45
C ASP A 47 -14.19 -21.31 -12.92
N LEU A 48 -13.08 -20.95 -12.29
CA LEU A 48 -12.98 -20.90 -10.83
C LEU A 48 -13.86 -19.80 -10.22
N ALA A 49 -14.29 -18.81 -11.01
CA ALA A 49 -15.16 -17.72 -10.53
C ALA A 49 -16.53 -18.19 -10.04
N THR A 50 -16.96 -19.41 -10.41
CA THR A 50 -18.20 -20.03 -9.94
C THR A 50 -18.10 -20.63 -8.54
N ARG A 51 -16.88 -20.73 -7.99
CA ARG A 51 -16.63 -21.29 -6.65
C ARG A 51 -16.72 -20.19 -5.58
N ASP A 52 -16.88 -20.61 -4.33
CA ASP A 52 -16.87 -19.70 -3.19
C ASP A 52 -15.56 -18.89 -3.16
N PRO A 53 -15.61 -17.56 -3.15
CA PRO A 53 -14.41 -16.73 -3.16
C PRO A 53 -13.77 -16.68 -1.78
N PHE A 54 -12.45 -16.81 -1.72
CA PHE A 54 -11.65 -16.58 -0.52
C PHE A 54 -10.52 -15.61 -0.82
N PHE A 55 -10.50 -14.47 -0.13
CA PHE A 55 -9.47 -13.45 -0.28
C PHE A 55 -8.50 -13.50 0.91
N LEU A 56 -7.23 -13.69 0.63
CA LEU A 56 -6.18 -13.75 1.63
C LEU A 56 -5.15 -12.64 1.39
N LEU A 57 -4.94 -11.83 2.43
CA LEU A 57 -3.92 -10.78 2.44
C LEU A 57 -2.76 -11.16 3.34
N ASP A 58 -1.58 -10.72 2.95
CA ASP A 58 -0.38 -10.71 3.77
C ASP A 58 0.33 -9.36 3.64
N MET A 59 1.23 -9.05 4.57
CA MET A 59 2.05 -7.86 4.49
C MET A 59 3.06 -7.99 3.35
N PHE A 60 2.96 -7.11 2.37
CA PHE A 60 3.86 -7.10 1.24
C PHE A 60 5.21 -6.45 1.57
N PRO A 61 6.33 -6.92 0.95
CA PRO A 61 7.66 -6.48 1.30
C PRO A 61 7.94 -5.08 0.77
N TYR A 62 8.80 -4.37 1.50
CA TYR A 62 9.38 -3.11 1.08
C TYR A 62 10.71 -3.36 0.37
N PRO A 63 10.86 -3.04 -0.94
CA PRO A 63 12.05 -3.37 -1.73
C PRO A 63 13.22 -2.40 -1.47
N SER A 64 13.51 -2.11 -0.20
CA SER A 64 14.56 -1.18 0.24
C SER A 64 15.96 -1.79 0.32
N GLY A 65 16.08 -3.10 0.16
CA GLY A 65 17.32 -3.83 0.28
C GLY A 65 17.51 -4.89 -0.81
N LYS A 66 18.65 -5.57 -0.76
CA LYS A 66 19.04 -6.58 -1.78
C LYS A 66 18.20 -7.88 -1.77
N GLY A 67 17.13 -7.95 -0.97
CA GLY A 67 16.27 -9.10 -0.93
C GLY A 67 15.47 -9.24 0.38
N LEU A 68 14.82 -10.41 0.52
CA LEU A 68 14.04 -10.75 1.71
C LEU A 68 14.94 -11.04 2.90
N HIS A 69 14.55 -10.65 4.09
CA HIS A 69 15.14 -11.10 5.33
C HIS A 69 14.33 -12.27 5.94
N VAL A 70 14.88 -12.96 6.93
CA VAL A 70 14.28 -14.17 7.51
C VAL A 70 12.87 -13.96 8.13
N GLY A 71 12.52 -12.75 8.50
CA GLY A 71 11.18 -12.42 9.01
C GLY A 71 10.07 -12.51 7.95
N HIS A 72 10.39 -12.27 6.67
CA HIS A 72 9.41 -12.36 5.58
C HIS A 72 8.86 -13.79 5.40
N PRO A 73 9.70 -14.85 5.23
CA PRO A 73 9.20 -16.21 5.10
C PRO A 73 8.34 -16.68 6.26
N LEU A 74 8.58 -16.19 7.47
CA LEU A 74 7.81 -16.59 8.66
C LEU A 74 6.31 -16.32 8.49
N GLY A 75 5.95 -15.10 8.07
CA GLY A 75 4.55 -14.75 7.78
C GLY A 75 4.05 -15.45 6.53
N TYR A 76 4.80 -15.34 5.42
CA TYR A 76 4.37 -15.83 4.10
C TYR A 76 4.12 -17.33 4.05
N ILE A 77 4.90 -18.15 4.75
CA ILE A 77 4.68 -19.61 4.82
C ILE A 77 3.40 -19.93 5.60
N ALA A 78 3.11 -19.18 6.67
CA ALA A 78 1.89 -19.38 7.44
C ALA A 78 0.64 -19.05 6.59
N THR A 79 0.61 -17.89 5.94
CA THR A 79 -0.48 -17.49 5.04
C THR A 79 -0.60 -18.41 3.83
N ASP A 80 0.51 -18.88 3.25
CA ASP A 80 0.51 -19.84 2.16
C ASP A 80 -0.14 -21.18 2.55
N THR A 81 0.08 -21.63 3.78
CA THR A 81 -0.58 -22.83 4.31
C THR A 81 -2.10 -22.66 4.34
N VAL A 82 -2.59 -21.50 4.77
CA VAL A 82 -4.03 -21.18 4.75
C VAL A 82 -4.56 -21.12 3.31
N ALA A 83 -3.84 -20.46 2.39
CA ALA A 83 -4.23 -20.40 0.98
C ALA A 83 -4.38 -21.80 0.36
N ARG A 84 -3.43 -22.69 0.60
CA ARG A 84 -3.47 -24.08 0.12
C ARG A 84 -4.61 -24.87 0.73
N PHE A 85 -4.89 -24.69 2.02
CA PHE A 85 -6.02 -25.34 2.69
C PHE A 85 -7.34 -24.96 2.03
N HIS A 86 -7.59 -23.67 1.77
CA HIS A 86 -8.82 -23.20 1.12
C HIS A 86 -8.93 -23.69 -0.33
N ARG A 87 -7.82 -23.73 -1.09
CA ARG A 87 -7.82 -24.33 -2.43
C ARG A 87 -8.16 -25.82 -2.42
N MET A 88 -7.65 -26.58 -1.43
CA MET A 88 -7.99 -28.01 -1.29
C MET A 88 -9.47 -28.23 -0.93
N ARG A 89 -10.12 -27.23 -0.34
CA ARG A 89 -11.57 -27.23 -0.12
C ARG A 89 -12.38 -26.91 -1.38
N GLY A 90 -11.70 -26.53 -2.46
CA GLY A 90 -12.33 -26.21 -3.73
C GLY A 90 -12.72 -24.74 -3.90
N GLU A 91 -12.28 -23.86 -3.03
CA GLU A 91 -12.56 -22.41 -3.09
C GLU A 91 -11.72 -21.71 -4.17
N ASN A 92 -12.23 -20.59 -4.69
CA ASN A 92 -11.50 -19.68 -5.58
C ASN A 92 -10.67 -18.71 -4.74
N VAL A 93 -9.38 -19.03 -4.56
CA VAL A 93 -8.51 -18.32 -3.60
C VAL A 93 -7.71 -17.23 -4.29
N LEU A 94 -8.03 -15.97 -3.99
CA LEU A 94 -7.21 -14.82 -4.36
C LEU A 94 -6.12 -14.60 -3.29
N TYR A 95 -4.91 -15.03 -3.61
CA TYR A 95 -3.70 -14.79 -2.80
C TYR A 95 -2.60 -14.26 -3.69
N THR A 96 -2.17 -13.03 -3.45
CA THR A 96 -1.18 -12.34 -4.28
C THR A 96 -0.11 -11.69 -3.42
N MET A 97 0.96 -11.22 -4.08
CA MET A 97 2.05 -10.48 -3.46
C MET A 97 2.28 -9.18 -4.22
N GLY A 98 2.31 -8.07 -3.49
CA GLY A 98 2.69 -6.76 -4.01
C GLY A 98 4.06 -6.32 -3.48
N TYR A 99 4.47 -5.10 -3.85
CA TYR A 99 5.71 -4.47 -3.39
C TYR A 99 5.45 -3.02 -3.01
N ASP A 100 5.75 -2.66 -1.76
CA ASP A 100 5.70 -1.27 -1.30
C ASP A 100 6.94 -0.53 -1.77
N ALA A 101 6.84 0.05 -2.97
CA ALA A 101 8.00 0.42 -3.74
C ALA A 101 8.42 1.90 -3.64
N PHE A 102 7.62 2.75 -3.01
CA PHE A 102 8.02 4.12 -2.69
C PHE A 102 8.82 4.17 -1.39
N GLY A 103 9.79 5.10 -1.29
CA GLY A 103 10.39 5.40 -0.01
C GLY A 103 11.81 5.92 -0.03
N LEU A 104 12.18 6.51 1.09
CA LEU A 104 13.46 7.16 1.35
C LEU A 104 14.70 6.32 1.00
N PRO A 105 14.77 5.00 1.24
CA PRO A 105 15.96 4.23 0.89
C PRO A 105 16.33 4.24 -0.59
N ALA A 106 15.35 4.08 -1.47
CA ALA A 106 15.58 4.13 -2.92
C ALA A 106 15.96 5.55 -3.38
N GLU A 107 15.32 6.56 -2.81
CA GLU A 107 15.61 7.97 -3.10
C GLU A 107 17.02 8.36 -2.65
N GLN A 108 17.43 7.98 -1.44
CA GLN A 108 18.76 8.25 -0.93
C GLN A 108 19.85 7.52 -1.71
N PHE A 109 19.61 6.29 -2.12
CA PHE A 109 20.52 5.57 -3.00
C PHE A 109 20.66 6.27 -4.36
N ALA A 110 19.57 6.80 -4.90
CA ALA A 110 19.59 7.58 -6.13
C ALA A 110 20.44 8.85 -5.99
N VAL A 111 20.31 9.59 -4.89
CA VAL A 111 21.14 10.78 -4.60
C VAL A 111 22.62 10.43 -4.51
N GLN A 112 22.96 9.32 -3.85
CA GLN A 112 24.35 8.88 -3.66
C GLN A 112 25.01 8.39 -4.95
N THR A 113 24.25 7.73 -5.83
CA THR A 113 24.77 7.05 -7.02
C THR A 113 24.51 7.80 -8.32
N GLY A 114 23.66 8.81 -8.32
CA GLY A 114 23.17 9.49 -9.52
C GLY A 114 22.24 8.61 -10.38
N GLN A 115 21.80 7.44 -9.88
CA GLN A 115 20.91 6.52 -10.58
C GLN A 115 19.45 6.84 -10.26
N HIS A 116 18.56 6.76 -11.25
CA HIS A 116 17.14 7.00 -11.02
C HIS A 116 16.54 5.95 -10.07
N PRO A 117 15.72 6.31 -9.05
CA PRO A 117 15.19 5.39 -8.04
C PRO A 117 14.48 4.16 -8.62
N ARG A 118 13.78 4.34 -9.75
CA ARG A 118 13.08 3.25 -10.44
C ARG A 118 13.98 2.07 -10.75
N VAL A 119 15.19 2.31 -11.25
CA VAL A 119 16.12 1.24 -11.67
C VAL A 119 16.43 0.32 -10.50
N THR A 120 16.88 0.90 -9.39
CA THR A 120 17.18 0.14 -8.16
C THR A 120 15.94 -0.58 -7.62
N THR A 121 14.79 0.08 -7.62
CA THR A 121 13.53 -0.49 -7.14
C THR A 121 13.12 -1.70 -7.97
N GLU A 122 13.16 -1.61 -9.30
CA GLU A 122 12.82 -2.70 -10.22
C GLU A 122 13.80 -3.88 -10.07
N GLU A 123 15.10 -3.63 -9.92
CA GLU A 123 16.11 -4.67 -9.64
C GLU A 123 15.83 -5.40 -8.31
N ASN A 124 15.51 -4.66 -7.26
CA ASN A 124 15.17 -5.23 -5.95
C ASN A 124 13.89 -6.06 -6.02
N ILE A 125 12.85 -5.58 -6.69
CA ILE A 125 11.61 -6.33 -6.92
C ILE A 125 11.88 -7.62 -7.69
N ALA A 126 12.66 -7.56 -8.76
CA ALA A 126 13.02 -8.74 -9.54
C ALA A 126 13.76 -9.78 -8.68
N ASN A 127 14.66 -9.32 -7.81
CA ASN A 127 15.35 -10.20 -6.87
C ASN A 127 14.40 -10.83 -5.84
N MET A 128 13.50 -10.03 -5.24
CA MET A 128 12.51 -10.53 -4.29
C MET A 128 11.54 -11.53 -4.94
N ARG A 129 11.08 -11.27 -6.17
CA ARG A 129 10.26 -12.22 -6.95
C ARG A 129 10.96 -13.58 -7.11
N ARG A 130 12.26 -13.57 -7.43
CA ARG A 130 13.06 -14.79 -7.54
C ARG A 130 13.16 -15.53 -6.20
N GLN A 131 13.37 -14.82 -5.10
CA GLN A 131 13.44 -15.39 -3.75
C GLN A 131 12.10 -15.97 -3.30
N LEU A 132 10.99 -15.24 -3.50
CA LEU A 132 9.63 -15.73 -3.20
C LEU A 132 9.29 -16.98 -4.00
N ARG A 133 9.69 -17.01 -5.27
CA ARG A 133 9.55 -18.21 -6.10
C ARG A 133 10.27 -19.41 -5.49
N ARG A 134 11.51 -19.22 -5.01
CA ARG A 134 12.29 -20.30 -4.38
C ARG A 134 11.66 -20.86 -3.11
N LEU A 135 10.81 -20.10 -2.43
CA LEU A 135 10.02 -20.58 -1.30
C LEU A 135 8.81 -21.44 -1.72
N GLY A 136 8.48 -21.46 -3.01
CA GLY A 136 7.37 -22.25 -3.56
C GLY A 136 5.99 -21.77 -3.13
N LEU A 137 5.85 -20.48 -2.82
CA LEU A 137 4.59 -19.89 -2.36
C LEU A 137 3.53 -19.88 -3.48
N SER A 138 2.28 -20.02 -3.09
CA SER A 138 1.14 -20.20 -3.99
C SER A 138 0.46 -18.88 -4.38
N HIS A 139 1.23 -17.83 -4.65
CA HIS A 139 0.70 -16.55 -5.12
C HIS A 139 0.21 -16.62 -6.58
N ASP A 140 -0.89 -15.93 -6.89
CA ASP A 140 -1.28 -15.66 -8.27
C ASP A 140 -0.41 -14.52 -8.82
N ARG A 141 0.59 -14.86 -9.62
CA ARG A 141 1.55 -13.90 -10.16
C ARG A 141 0.96 -12.91 -11.16
N ARG A 142 -0.16 -13.24 -11.80
CA ARG A 142 -0.87 -12.33 -12.71
C ARG A 142 -1.35 -11.07 -12.00
N ARG A 143 -1.51 -11.15 -10.67
CA ARG A 143 -2.03 -10.08 -9.80
C ARG A 143 -0.97 -9.42 -8.93
N SER A 144 0.31 -9.69 -9.22
CA SER A 144 1.44 -9.04 -8.53
C SER A 144 1.58 -7.61 -9.03
N PHE A 145 1.81 -6.68 -8.12
CA PHE A 145 1.94 -5.25 -8.43
C PHE A 145 3.03 -4.60 -7.57
N ALA A 146 3.52 -3.45 -8.01
CA ALA A 146 4.28 -2.52 -7.19
C ALA A 146 3.47 -1.24 -7.00
N THR A 147 3.58 -0.60 -5.84
CA THR A 147 2.88 0.66 -5.58
C THR A 147 3.33 1.80 -6.51
N THR A 148 4.47 1.62 -7.18
CA THR A 148 5.01 2.53 -8.20
C THR A 148 4.53 2.23 -9.63
N ASP A 149 3.78 1.16 -9.85
CA ASP A 149 3.20 0.87 -11.17
C ASP A 149 2.20 1.98 -11.55
N VAL A 150 2.22 2.40 -12.81
CA VAL A 150 1.38 3.51 -13.30
C VAL A 150 -0.10 3.26 -13.03
N ASP A 151 -0.56 2.04 -13.30
CA ASP A 151 -1.96 1.65 -13.09
C ASP A 151 -2.33 1.67 -11.59
N TYR A 152 -1.41 1.30 -10.70
CA TYR A 152 -1.63 1.39 -9.26
C TYR A 152 -1.68 2.85 -8.78
N VAL A 153 -0.73 3.68 -9.22
CA VAL A 153 -0.68 5.11 -8.88
C VAL A 153 -1.96 5.84 -9.33
N HIS A 154 -2.51 5.47 -10.49
CA HIS A 154 -3.79 5.99 -10.96
C HIS A 154 -4.90 5.85 -9.90
N TRP A 155 -5.03 4.68 -9.28
CA TRP A 155 -6.03 4.43 -8.24
C TRP A 155 -5.73 5.18 -6.95
N THR A 156 -4.46 5.30 -6.55
CA THR A 156 -4.05 6.12 -5.40
C THR A 156 -4.45 7.58 -5.60
N GLN A 157 -4.20 8.13 -6.78
CA GLN A 157 -4.60 9.50 -7.13
C GLN A 157 -6.12 9.65 -7.17
N TRP A 158 -6.84 8.68 -7.73
CA TRP A 158 -8.30 8.70 -7.75
C TRP A 158 -8.90 8.71 -6.35
N ILE A 159 -8.40 7.84 -5.44
CA ILE A 159 -8.83 7.82 -4.03
C ILE A 159 -8.56 9.18 -3.37
N PHE A 160 -7.37 9.75 -3.59
CA PHE A 160 -7.05 11.07 -3.07
C PHE A 160 -8.05 12.13 -3.53
N LEU A 161 -8.41 12.15 -4.82
CA LEU A 161 -9.40 13.08 -5.36
C LEU A 161 -10.79 12.88 -4.75
N GLN A 162 -11.20 11.63 -4.46
CA GLN A 162 -12.45 11.38 -3.74
C GLN A 162 -12.42 12.00 -2.34
N VAL A 163 -11.32 11.79 -1.59
CA VAL A 163 -11.14 12.37 -0.25
C VAL A 163 -11.09 13.90 -0.32
N PHE A 164 -10.37 14.47 -1.28
CA PHE A 164 -10.28 15.92 -1.48
C PHE A 164 -11.62 16.56 -1.82
N ASN A 165 -12.44 15.89 -2.63
CA ASN A 165 -13.78 16.36 -3.01
C ASN A 165 -14.88 15.98 -2.03
N SER A 166 -14.51 15.60 -0.81
CA SER A 166 -15.43 15.23 0.26
C SER A 166 -15.23 16.07 1.50
N TRP A 167 -16.31 16.18 2.30
CA TRP A 167 -16.31 16.73 3.66
C TRP A 167 -17.07 15.79 4.59
N PHE A 168 -16.81 15.86 5.89
CA PHE A 168 -17.51 15.05 6.88
C PHE A 168 -18.75 15.79 7.38
N ASP A 169 -19.94 15.23 7.09
CA ASP A 169 -21.20 15.71 7.64
C ASP A 169 -21.60 14.86 8.84
N PRO A 170 -21.58 15.41 10.07
CA PRO A 170 -21.97 14.66 11.27
C PRO A 170 -23.46 14.29 11.30
N GLN A 171 -24.30 14.94 10.48
CA GLN A 171 -25.74 14.68 10.42
C GLN A 171 -26.15 13.77 9.26
N ALA A 172 -25.26 13.51 8.31
CA ALA A 172 -25.56 12.64 7.18
C ALA A 172 -25.70 11.18 7.63
N PRO A 173 -26.73 10.44 7.15
CA PRO A 173 -26.90 9.03 7.47
C PRO A 173 -25.74 8.20 6.89
N ARG A 174 -25.25 7.25 7.67
CA ARG A 174 -24.23 6.30 7.19
C ARG A 174 -24.84 5.34 6.17
N ARG A 175 -24.07 4.96 5.16
CA ARG A 175 -24.50 4.00 4.12
C ARG A 175 -24.83 2.61 4.66
N ASP A 176 -24.23 2.23 5.78
CA ASP A 176 -24.49 0.96 6.48
C ASP A 176 -25.73 0.99 7.38
N GLY A 177 -26.42 2.13 7.47
CA GLY A 177 -27.62 2.32 8.30
C GLY A 177 -27.36 2.36 9.82
N ARG A 178 -26.11 2.38 10.26
CA ARG A 178 -25.73 2.28 11.68
C ARG A 178 -25.62 3.61 12.39
N GLY A 179 -26.22 4.68 11.89
CA GLY A 179 -26.22 5.98 12.53
C GLY A 179 -25.88 7.14 11.62
N LEU A 180 -25.39 8.23 12.20
CA LEU A 180 -25.05 9.47 11.53
C LEU A 180 -23.53 9.63 11.41
N GLY A 181 -23.10 10.58 10.56
CA GLY A 181 -21.71 10.91 10.31
C GLY A 181 -21.15 10.18 9.08
N ALA A 182 -21.14 10.86 7.94
CA ALA A 182 -20.66 10.32 6.69
C ALA A 182 -19.86 11.35 5.88
N ALA A 183 -19.00 10.85 4.96
CA ALA A 183 -18.41 11.68 3.94
C ALA A 183 -19.46 12.03 2.88
N CYS A 184 -19.62 13.32 2.61
CA CYS A 184 -20.49 13.87 1.59
C CYS A 184 -19.68 14.63 0.52
N PRO A 185 -20.18 14.72 -0.73
CA PRO A 185 -19.57 15.54 -1.76
C PRO A 185 -19.48 17.03 -1.39
N ILE A 186 -18.39 17.69 -1.76
CA ILE A 186 -18.24 19.15 -1.56
C ILE A 186 -19.37 19.95 -2.24
N SER A 187 -19.96 19.45 -3.33
CA SER A 187 -21.09 20.08 -3.99
C SER A 187 -22.32 20.21 -3.09
N GLU A 188 -22.55 19.24 -2.19
CA GLU A 188 -23.65 19.31 -1.22
C GLU A 188 -23.37 20.38 -0.16
N LEU A 189 -22.13 20.49 0.32
CA LEU A 189 -21.75 21.58 1.23
C LEU A 189 -21.95 22.96 0.58
N VAL A 190 -21.56 23.12 -0.68
CA VAL A 190 -21.76 24.37 -1.42
C VAL A 190 -23.24 24.70 -1.54
N ALA A 191 -24.09 23.72 -1.88
CA ALA A 191 -25.55 23.91 -1.95
C ALA A 191 -26.16 24.34 -0.61
N GLN A 192 -25.69 23.81 0.51
CA GLN A 192 -26.13 24.23 1.84
C GLN A 192 -25.74 25.67 2.14
N PHE A 193 -24.60 26.17 1.71
CA PHE A 193 -24.23 27.59 1.83
C PHE A 193 -25.04 28.48 0.90
N GLU A 194 -25.28 28.03 -0.33
CA GLU A 194 -26.06 28.78 -1.33
C GLU A 194 -27.54 28.95 -0.90
N SER A 195 -28.13 27.92 -0.29
CA SER A 195 -29.51 27.95 0.23
C SER A 195 -29.63 28.65 1.57
N GLY A 196 -28.51 28.91 2.27
CA GLY A 196 -28.52 29.43 3.63
C GLY A 196 -28.87 28.40 4.71
N GLU A 197 -28.95 27.12 4.37
CA GLU A 197 -29.18 26.04 5.32
C GLU A 197 -28.00 25.90 6.30
N ARG A 198 -26.79 26.20 5.84
CA ARG A 198 -25.57 26.21 6.65
C ARG A 198 -25.04 27.61 6.84
N GLU A 199 -24.79 27.97 8.10
CA GLU A 199 -24.14 29.23 8.45
C GLU A 199 -22.67 29.24 8.03
N LEU A 200 -22.19 30.40 7.58
CA LEU A 200 -20.79 30.62 7.29
C LEU A 200 -19.94 30.58 8.58
N PRO A 201 -18.64 30.21 8.47
CA PRO A 201 -17.72 30.37 9.61
C PRO A 201 -17.74 31.78 10.19
N GLU A 202 -17.42 31.91 11.48
CA GLU A 202 -17.49 33.14 12.24
C GLU A 202 -16.83 34.34 11.56
N GLU A 203 -15.68 34.14 10.91
CA GLU A 203 -14.93 35.16 10.18
C GLU A 203 -15.73 35.77 8.99
N PHE A 204 -16.77 35.08 8.52
CA PHE A 204 -17.63 35.50 7.39
C PHE A 204 -19.12 35.63 7.78
N SER A 205 -19.46 35.46 9.05
CA SER A 205 -20.87 35.39 9.55
C SER A 205 -21.73 36.61 9.25
N ALA A 206 -21.12 37.78 9.05
CA ALA A 206 -21.83 39.01 8.69
C ALA A 206 -22.19 39.13 7.19
N ARG A 207 -21.85 38.13 6.38
CA ARG A 207 -22.00 38.12 4.91
C ARG A 207 -22.78 36.89 4.46
N SER A 208 -23.36 36.96 3.27
CA SER A 208 -23.92 35.78 2.60
C SER A 208 -22.89 35.10 1.74
N TRP A 209 -23.09 33.82 1.40
CA TRP A 209 -22.22 33.05 0.49
C TRP A 209 -21.97 33.76 -0.83
N ASN A 210 -23.04 34.42 -1.37
CA ASN A 210 -22.96 35.09 -2.66
C ASN A 210 -22.12 36.37 -2.63
N GLU A 211 -21.89 36.95 -1.47
CA GLU A 211 -21.03 38.13 -1.30
C GLU A 211 -19.55 37.80 -1.11
N LEU A 212 -19.23 36.51 -0.94
CA LEU A 212 -17.84 36.03 -0.85
C LEU A 212 -17.17 36.01 -2.24
N SER A 213 -15.95 36.49 -2.29
CA SER A 213 -15.08 36.33 -3.45
C SER A 213 -14.76 34.84 -3.70
N PRO A 214 -14.35 34.45 -4.92
CA PRO A 214 -13.95 33.08 -5.22
C PRO A 214 -12.86 32.55 -4.28
N ARG A 215 -11.92 33.40 -3.84
CA ARG A 215 -10.85 33.03 -2.91
C ARG A 215 -11.38 32.79 -1.48
N GLU A 216 -12.32 33.59 -1.02
CA GLU A 216 -12.95 33.40 0.28
C GLU A 216 -13.82 32.14 0.30
N ARG A 217 -14.60 31.89 -0.77
CA ARG A 217 -15.36 30.63 -0.91
C ARG A 217 -14.44 29.41 -0.88
N ALA A 218 -13.31 29.45 -1.59
CA ALA A 218 -12.31 28.38 -1.55
C ALA A 218 -11.78 28.15 -0.12
N ARG A 219 -11.46 29.21 0.63
CA ARG A 219 -11.03 29.10 2.03
C ARG A 219 -12.10 28.46 2.93
N VAL A 220 -13.37 28.88 2.76
CA VAL A 220 -14.48 28.25 3.49
C VAL A 220 -14.58 26.76 3.17
N ILE A 221 -14.59 26.39 1.90
CA ILE A 221 -14.64 24.98 1.47
C ILE A 221 -13.47 24.19 2.02
N ASP A 222 -12.24 24.71 1.93
CA ASP A 222 -11.03 24.02 2.39
C ASP A 222 -11.02 23.78 3.90
N SER A 223 -11.74 24.63 4.68
CA SER A 223 -11.91 24.39 6.11
C SER A 223 -12.76 23.16 6.45
N TYR A 224 -13.56 22.65 5.50
CA TYR A 224 -14.38 21.44 5.64
C TYR A 224 -13.79 20.21 4.94
N ARG A 225 -12.95 20.38 3.92
CA ARG A 225 -12.40 19.24 3.16
C ARG A 225 -11.74 18.20 4.05
N LEU A 226 -11.92 16.93 3.70
CA LEU A 226 -11.24 15.83 4.38
C LEU A 226 -9.73 15.81 4.09
N ALA A 227 -9.30 16.27 2.92
CA ALA A 227 -7.88 16.52 2.61
C ALA A 227 -7.69 18.02 2.33
N TYR A 228 -6.72 18.64 2.97
CA TYR A 228 -6.46 20.09 2.90
C TYR A 228 -4.97 20.39 3.05
N ILE A 229 -4.55 21.57 2.64
CA ILE A 229 -3.18 22.05 2.82
C ILE A 229 -3.10 22.91 4.07
N SER A 230 -2.12 22.63 4.93
CA SER A 230 -1.81 23.45 6.09
C SER A 230 -0.30 23.57 6.31
N GLU A 231 0.11 24.62 7.00
CA GLU A 231 1.46 24.70 7.54
C GLU A 231 1.52 23.92 8.83
N ALA A 232 2.43 22.96 8.89
CA ALA A 232 2.61 22.10 10.04
C ALA A 232 4.11 22.02 10.43
N PRO A 233 4.41 21.92 11.74
CA PRO A 233 5.78 21.64 12.17
C PRO A 233 6.16 20.21 11.78
N VAL A 234 7.22 20.09 10.99
CA VAL A 234 7.77 18.82 10.52
C VAL A 234 9.20 18.62 10.97
N ASN A 235 9.67 17.37 10.98
CA ASN A 235 11.05 17.03 11.23
C ASN A 235 11.86 17.17 9.93
N TRP A 236 12.44 18.31 9.70
CA TRP A 236 13.28 18.57 8.52
C TRP A 236 14.71 18.09 8.72
N CYS A 237 15.20 17.26 7.82
CA CYS A 237 16.58 16.79 7.79
C CYS A 237 17.34 17.37 6.59
N PRO A 238 18.17 18.42 6.75
CA PRO A 238 18.92 19.01 5.64
C PRO A 238 19.91 18.03 4.99
N GLY A 239 20.48 17.10 5.77
CA GLY A 239 21.45 16.12 5.28
C GLY A 239 20.83 15.07 4.36
N LEU A 240 19.54 14.80 4.50
CA LEU A 240 18.76 13.90 3.64
C LEU A 240 17.90 14.68 2.62
N GLY A 241 17.73 16.00 2.81
CA GLY A 241 16.91 16.84 1.95
C GLY A 241 15.41 16.55 2.01
N THR A 242 14.92 15.97 3.13
CA THR A 242 13.53 15.51 3.25
C THR A 242 12.96 15.69 4.65
N VAL A 243 11.64 15.52 4.76
CA VAL A 243 10.91 15.44 6.02
C VAL A 243 10.96 14.00 6.54
N LEU A 244 11.13 13.82 7.84
CA LEU A 244 11.18 12.54 8.52
C LEU A 244 9.95 12.33 9.41
N ALA A 245 9.46 11.10 9.47
CA ALA A 245 8.50 10.67 10.47
C ALA A 245 9.11 10.72 11.88
N ASN A 246 8.28 10.70 12.93
CA ASN A 246 8.80 10.74 14.30
C ASN A 246 9.68 9.53 14.62
N GLU A 247 9.32 8.37 14.08
CA GLU A 247 10.01 7.09 14.25
C GLU A 247 11.39 7.06 13.59
N GLU A 248 11.65 7.96 12.63
CA GLU A 248 12.93 8.08 11.92
C GLU A 248 13.90 9.08 12.59
N VAL A 249 13.46 9.65 13.72
CA VAL A 249 14.27 10.61 14.51
C VAL A 249 14.64 9.98 15.85
N THR A 250 15.96 9.89 16.10
CA THR A 250 16.47 9.33 17.35
C THR A 250 16.22 10.27 18.54
N ALA A 251 16.38 9.75 19.76
CA ALA A 251 16.22 10.53 20.99
C ALA A 251 17.17 11.75 21.05
N GLU A 252 18.32 11.69 20.36
CA GLU A 252 19.31 12.75 20.27
C GLU A 252 18.97 13.80 19.20
N GLY A 253 17.79 13.72 18.56
CA GLY A 253 17.37 14.66 17.52
C GLY A 253 18.11 14.49 16.20
N ARG A 254 18.48 13.26 15.84
CA ARG A 254 19.20 12.94 14.61
C ARG A 254 18.41 11.95 13.76
N SER A 255 18.66 11.94 12.45
CA SER A 255 18.05 10.95 11.56
C SER A 255 18.63 9.57 11.85
N GLU A 256 17.77 8.55 11.87
CA GLU A 256 18.19 7.15 11.99
C GLU A 256 19.16 6.77 10.85
N ARG A 257 18.88 7.26 9.65
CA ARG A 257 19.77 7.09 8.48
C ARG A 257 20.72 8.26 8.34
N GLY A 258 22.01 7.97 8.25
CA GLY A 258 23.05 8.96 8.04
C GLY A 258 23.41 9.81 9.25
N ASN A 259 22.70 9.67 10.37
CA ASN A 259 22.96 10.36 11.63
C ASN A 259 23.09 11.89 11.50
N TYR A 260 22.24 12.51 10.64
CA TYR A 260 22.22 13.94 10.41
C TYR A 260 21.37 14.69 11.45
N PRO A 261 21.67 15.95 11.77
CA PRO A 261 20.81 16.78 12.61
C PRO A 261 19.40 16.95 11.99
N VAL A 262 18.38 16.90 12.84
CA VAL A 262 16.99 17.12 12.45
C VAL A 262 16.45 18.36 13.17
N PHE A 263 15.71 19.20 12.45
CA PHE A 263 15.16 20.44 12.95
C PHE A 263 13.66 20.50 12.79
N LYS A 264 12.95 21.05 13.75
CA LYS A 264 11.54 21.41 13.57
C LYS A 264 11.45 22.61 12.63
N ARG A 265 10.67 22.47 11.58
CA ARG A 265 10.42 23.53 10.58
C ARG A 265 8.94 23.53 10.18
N SER A 266 8.35 24.70 10.02
CA SER A 266 7.02 24.82 9.46
C SER A 266 7.10 24.68 7.93
N LEU A 267 6.39 23.70 7.38
CA LEU A 267 6.27 23.48 5.94
C LEU A 267 4.81 23.26 5.55
N ARG A 268 4.47 23.67 4.35
CA ARG A 268 3.17 23.35 3.76
C ARG A 268 3.09 21.87 3.47
N GLN A 269 2.08 21.22 4.06
CA GLN A 269 1.86 19.79 3.96
C GLN A 269 0.40 19.49 3.60
N TRP A 270 0.16 18.41 2.90
CA TRP A 270 -1.15 17.80 2.82
C TRP A 270 -1.52 17.19 4.17
N MET A 271 -2.69 17.53 4.64
CA MET A 271 -3.27 17.01 5.88
C MET A 271 -4.57 16.27 5.57
N MET A 272 -4.87 15.25 6.35
CA MET A 272 -6.14 14.53 6.31
C MET A 272 -6.84 14.62 7.66
N ARG A 273 -8.17 14.86 7.66
CA ARG A 273 -9.00 14.97 8.88
C ARG A 273 -9.35 13.57 9.41
N ILE A 274 -8.37 12.74 9.69
CA ILE A 274 -8.60 11.36 10.16
C ILE A 274 -9.38 11.32 11.48
N THR A 275 -9.22 12.33 12.36
CA THR A 275 -9.91 12.43 13.64
C THR A 275 -11.42 12.64 13.51
N ALA A 276 -11.92 13.07 12.34
CA ALA A 276 -13.37 13.14 12.09
C ALA A 276 -14.06 11.77 12.16
N TYR A 277 -13.30 10.69 12.06
CA TYR A 277 -13.77 9.30 12.16
C TYR A 277 -13.34 8.60 13.46
N GLY A 278 -12.75 9.33 14.42
CA GLY A 278 -12.20 8.75 15.65
C GLY A 278 -13.23 7.94 16.45
N ASP A 279 -14.38 8.53 16.70
CA ASP A 279 -15.46 7.88 17.46
C ASP A 279 -15.98 6.62 16.73
N ARG A 280 -16.12 6.70 15.41
CA ARG A 280 -16.58 5.58 14.58
C ARG A 280 -15.61 4.40 14.57
N LEU A 281 -14.31 4.63 14.74
CA LEU A 281 -13.30 3.57 14.82
C LEU A 281 -13.33 2.85 16.17
N SER A 282 -13.98 3.45 17.18
CA SER A 282 -14.12 2.88 18.53
C SER A 282 -15.41 2.04 18.70
N GLU A 283 -16.33 2.10 17.75
CA GLU A 283 -17.58 1.34 17.72
C GLU A 283 -17.32 -0.11 17.19
#